data_75447f8177dbd1b693af5e9252f726e9
#
_entry.id   75447f8177dbd1b693af5e9252f726e9
#
_cell.length_a   1.000
_cell.length_b   1.000
_cell.length_c   1.000
_cell.angle_alpha   90.00
_cell.angle_beta   90.00
_cell.angle_gamma   90.00
#
_symmetry.space_group_name_H-M   'P 1'
#
loop_
_entity.id
_entity.type
_entity.pdbx_description
1 polymer ?
#
loop_
_entity_poly.entity_id
_entity_poly.type
_entity_poly.pdbx_seq_one_letter_code
_entity_poly.pdbx_strand_id
1 'polypeptide(L)'
;RKNIPIGAGLGGGSSDAAAFLAAMNRIFSLGLARDELMRLGAQVGSDVPFFFSGGSAAVFGRGEKVVPVRLPRDYWVVLVVPNFSVSTGWAYSRIRNYLTPPPGITNLSCLEGVASVFDFLDDCRNSFEAVVKGEYPQVNALFAVLENAGAEKVLLSGSGSALFGVFREREKAQRAYDDIGGKAFGGSVEVAKKFLVSPVDIGF
;
A
#
# COMPACT_ATOMS: atom_id res chain seq x y z
N ARG A 1 18.10 -1.55 11.55
CA ARG A 1 16.87 -1.39 12.35
C ARG A 1 15.70 -1.26 11.41
N LYS A 2 14.66 -2.08 11.57
CA LYS A 2 13.46 -2.03 10.74
C LYS A 2 12.46 -1.00 11.31
N ASN A 3 12.10 -0.01 10.51
CA ASN A 3 11.16 1.04 10.92
C ASN A 3 9.75 0.79 10.37
N ILE A 4 9.64 0.15 9.19
CA ILE A 4 8.34 -0.22 8.60
C ILE A 4 7.72 -1.35 9.43
N PRO A 5 6.45 -1.20 9.86
CA PRO A 5 5.74 -2.22 10.62
C PRO A 5 5.71 -3.58 9.89
N ILE A 6 5.94 -4.65 10.66
CA ILE A 6 5.95 -6.02 10.13
C ILE A 6 4.52 -6.55 10.12
N GLY A 7 4.14 -7.30 9.06
CA GLY A 7 2.82 -7.96 8.97
C GLY A 7 1.64 -7.00 8.82
N ALA A 8 1.89 -5.78 8.34
CA ALA A 8 0.88 -4.73 8.19
C ALA A 8 0.49 -4.45 6.72
N GLY A 9 0.93 -5.27 5.76
CA GLY A 9 0.61 -5.05 4.34
C GLY A 9 1.39 -3.90 3.68
N LEU A 10 2.51 -3.46 4.27
CA LEU A 10 3.28 -2.28 3.83
C LEU A 10 4.51 -2.64 2.97
N GLY A 11 4.65 -3.86 2.53
CA GLY A 11 5.75 -4.28 1.64
C GLY A 11 7.17 -4.16 2.23
N GLY A 12 7.31 -3.93 3.54
CA GLY A 12 8.60 -3.62 4.18
C GLY A 12 9.67 -4.68 4.00
N GLY A 13 9.31 -5.98 3.98
CA GLY A 13 10.26 -7.06 3.70
C GLY A 13 10.75 -7.04 2.26
N SER A 14 9.83 -6.79 1.32
CA SER A 14 10.15 -6.72 -0.11
C SER A 14 10.99 -5.49 -0.45
N SER A 15 10.72 -4.35 0.20
CA SER A 15 11.56 -3.15 0.05
C SER A 15 12.97 -3.34 0.61
N ASP A 16 13.11 -4.02 1.77
CA ASP A 16 14.42 -4.36 2.35
C ASP A 16 15.22 -5.27 1.39
N ALA A 17 14.54 -6.29 0.79
CA ALA A 17 15.17 -7.19 -0.16
C ALA A 17 15.63 -6.47 -1.44
N ALA A 18 14.79 -5.60 -2.00
CA ALA A 18 15.17 -4.81 -3.18
C ALA A 18 16.34 -3.87 -2.88
N ALA A 19 16.30 -3.17 -1.74
CA ALA A 19 17.39 -2.31 -1.32
C ALA A 19 18.69 -3.09 -1.10
N PHE A 20 18.62 -4.29 -0.53
CA PHE A 20 19.78 -5.17 -0.36
C PHE A 20 20.37 -5.58 -1.73
N LEU A 21 19.55 -6.04 -2.67
CA LEU A 21 20.00 -6.42 -4.02
C LEU A 21 20.67 -5.23 -4.73
N ALA A 22 20.06 -4.05 -4.67
CA ALA A 22 20.63 -2.83 -5.26
C ALA A 22 21.97 -2.45 -4.60
N ALA A 23 22.06 -2.54 -3.27
CA ALA A 23 23.29 -2.26 -2.54
C ALA A 23 24.40 -3.25 -2.90
N MET A 24 24.11 -4.54 -2.98
CA MET A 24 25.07 -5.58 -3.38
C MET A 24 25.57 -5.36 -4.81
N ASN A 25 24.66 -5.05 -5.75
CA ASN A 25 25.03 -4.72 -7.12
C ASN A 25 26.04 -3.55 -7.17
N ARG A 26 25.79 -2.51 -6.38
CA ARG A 26 26.66 -1.32 -6.29
C ARG A 26 27.98 -1.60 -5.61
N ILE A 27 27.96 -2.24 -4.42
CA ILE A 27 29.17 -2.47 -3.59
C ILE A 27 30.15 -3.40 -4.31
N PHE A 28 29.65 -4.45 -4.95
CA PHE A 28 30.49 -5.42 -5.65
C PHE A 28 30.65 -5.10 -7.14
N SER A 29 30.16 -3.95 -7.61
CA SER A 29 30.27 -3.51 -9.02
C SER A 29 29.83 -4.60 -10.01
N LEU A 30 28.71 -5.29 -9.70
CA LEU A 30 28.25 -6.45 -10.49
C LEU A 30 27.73 -6.05 -11.87
N GLY A 31 27.41 -4.77 -12.10
CA GLY A 31 26.97 -4.26 -13.39
C GLY A 31 25.60 -4.77 -13.83
N LEU A 32 24.78 -5.33 -12.91
CA LEU A 32 23.48 -5.85 -13.24
C LEU A 32 22.52 -4.71 -13.63
N ALA A 33 21.85 -4.89 -14.76
CA ALA A 33 20.80 -3.99 -15.20
C ALA A 33 19.56 -4.10 -14.27
N ARG A 34 18.69 -3.09 -14.34
CA ARG A 34 17.45 -3.05 -13.55
C ARG A 34 16.58 -4.30 -13.74
N ASP A 35 16.42 -4.74 -15.00
CA ASP A 35 15.59 -5.92 -15.30
C ASP A 35 16.18 -7.21 -14.72
N GLU A 36 17.50 -7.28 -14.59
CA GLU A 36 18.18 -8.40 -13.96
C GLU A 36 17.94 -8.40 -12.44
N LEU A 37 18.01 -7.22 -11.82
CA LEU A 37 17.67 -7.06 -10.40
C LEU A 37 16.20 -7.40 -10.14
N MET A 38 15.27 -6.99 -11.02
CA MET A 38 13.86 -7.35 -10.92
C MET A 38 13.66 -8.86 -11.03
N ARG A 39 14.35 -9.55 -11.96
CA ARG A 39 14.27 -11.01 -12.10
C ARG A 39 14.82 -11.76 -10.87
N LEU A 40 15.92 -11.28 -10.30
CA LEU A 40 16.46 -11.81 -9.05
C LEU A 40 15.50 -11.53 -7.88
N GLY A 41 14.94 -10.33 -7.82
CA GLY A 41 13.96 -9.95 -6.82
C GLY A 41 12.71 -10.83 -6.84
N ALA A 42 12.23 -11.20 -8.01
CA ALA A 42 11.07 -12.09 -8.17
C ALA A 42 11.29 -13.50 -7.58
N GLN A 43 12.55 -13.95 -7.50
CA GLN A 43 12.90 -15.23 -6.86
C GLN A 43 12.87 -15.13 -5.32
N VAL A 44 13.04 -13.92 -4.78
CA VAL A 44 12.99 -13.64 -3.33
C VAL A 44 11.54 -13.44 -2.87
N GLY A 45 10.74 -12.72 -3.67
CA GLY A 45 9.34 -12.49 -3.35
C GLY A 45 8.62 -11.72 -4.46
N SER A 46 7.32 -12.00 -4.61
CA SER A 46 6.48 -11.45 -5.68
C SER A 46 6.44 -9.92 -5.72
N ASP A 47 6.51 -9.26 -4.56
CA ASP A 47 6.44 -7.81 -4.46
C ASP A 47 7.81 -7.11 -4.59
N VAL A 48 8.93 -7.87 -4.59
CA VAL A 48 10.29 -7.30 -4.65
C VAL A 48 10.54 -6.52 -5.95
N PRO A 49 10.12 -7.01 -7.14
CA PRO A 49 10.31 -6.30 -8.40
C PRO A 49 9.69 -4.89 -8.42
N PHE A 50 8.54 -4.71 -7.75
CA PHE A 50 7.87 -3.41 -7.66
C PHE A 50 8.80 -2.32 -7.13
N PHE A 51 9.62 -2.63 -6.13
CA PHE A 51 10.50 -1.64 -5.49
C PHE A 51 11.63 -1.14 -6.40
N PHE A 52 11.86 -1.77 -7.54
CA PHE A 52 12.75 -1.27 -8.58
C PHE A 52 12.03 -0.35 -9.60
N SER A 53 10.70 -0.19 -9.53
CA SER A 53 9.93 0.59 -10.52
C SER A 53 9.99 2.10 -10.33
N GLY A 54 10.49 2.59 -9.19
CA GLY A 54 10.67 4.02 -8.93
C GLY A 54 9.43 4.75 -8.46
N GLY A 55 8.48 4.07 -7.79
CA GLY A 55 7.33 4.71 -7.14
C GLY A 55 6.00 4.05 -7.49
N SER A 56 5.30 4.52 -8.51
CA SER A 56 4.00 3.95 -8.91
C SER A 56 4.16 2.98 -10.07
N ALA A 57 3.48 1.84 -9.99
CA ALA A 57 3.46 0.84 -11.05
C ALA A 57 2.15 0.04 -11.07
N ALA A 58 1.76 -0.40 -12.24
CA ALA A 58 0.78 -1.46 -12.39
C ALA A 58 1.50 -2.81 -12.34
N VAL A 59 0.95 -3.73 -11.57
CA VAL A 59 1.54 -5.05 -11.31
C VAL A 59 0.56 -6.13 -11.78
N PHE A 60 1.05 -7.08 -12.57
CA PHE A 60 0.26 -8.15 -13.15
C PHE A 60 0.85 -9.52 -12.82
N GLY A 61 0.06 -10.56 -13.14
CA GLY A 61 0.45 -11.93 -12.87
C GLY A 61 0.45 -12.21 -11.36
N ARG A 62 1.54 -12.80 -10.86
CA ARG A 62 1.76 -13.04 -9.43
C ARG A 62 2.56 -11.92 -8.75
N GLY A 63 2.89 -10.82 -9.50
CA GLY A 63 3.75 -9.73 -9.05
C GLY A 63 5.01 -9.54 -9.90
N GLU A 64 5.28 -10.47 -10.82
CA GLU A 64 6.49 -10.50 -11.64
C GLU A 64 6.47 -9.51 -12.80
N LYS A 65 5.29 -9.14 -13.30
CA LYS A 65 5.16 -8.17 -14.40
C LYS A 65 4.83 -6.79 -13.82
N VAL A 66 5.82 -5.94 -13.77
CA VAL A 66 5.72 -4.57 -13.25
C VAL A 66 5.84 -3.58 -14.39
N VAL A 67 4.83 -2.73 -14.56
CA VAL A 67 4.80 -1.66 -15.55
C VAL A 67 4.76 -0.33 -14.81
N PRO A 68 5.85 0.47 -14.85
CA PRO A 68 5.86 1.78 -14.22
C PRO A 68 4.76 2.68 -14.78
N VAL A 69 4.07 3.39 -13.91
CA VAL A 69 3.08 4.41 -14.26
C VAL A 69 3.41 5.71 -13.59
N ARG A 70 3.09 6.83 -14.24
CA ARG A 70 3.25 8.16 -13.64
C ARG A 70 1.90 8.60 -13.11
N LEU A 71 1.81 8.72 -11.79
CA LEU A 71 0.63 9.26 -11.12
C LEU A 71 0.93 10.66 -10.59
N PRO A 72 -0.07 11.55 -10.57
CA PRO A 72 0.01 12.83 -9.87
C PRO A 72 0.35 12.62 -8.38
N ARG A 73 0.97 13.64 -7.76
CA ARG A 73 1.41 13.59 -6.36
C ARG A 73 0.73 14.65 -5.52
N ASP A 74 -0.46 14.98 -5.91
CA ASP A 74 -1.30 16.04 -5.35
C ASP A 74 -2.12 15.56 -4.14
N TYR A 75 -1.56 14.64 -3.34
CA TYR A 75 -2.27 14.04 -2.21
C TYR A 75 -1.38 13.81 -0.99
N TRP A 76 -2.04 13.67 0.14
CA TRP A 76 -1.47 13.29 1.42
C TRP A 76 -2.11 12.01 1.91
N VAL A 77 -1.36 11.25 2.69
CA VAL A 77 -1.83 9.98 3.23
C VAL A 77 -1.66 9.95 4.74
N VAL A 78 -2.74 9.62 5.44
CA VAL A 78 -2.67 9.22 6.85
C VAL A 78 -2.73 7.70 6.90
N LEU A 79 -1.63 7.09 7.28
CA LEU A 79 -1.48 5.64 7.44
C LEU A 79 -1.69 5.27 8.91
N VAL A 80 -2.56 4.31 9.14
CA VAL A 80 -2.88 3.78 10.47
C VAL A 80 -2.56 2.30 10.53
N VAL A 81 -1.79 1.90 11.53
CA VAL A 81 -1.41 0.51 11.79
C VAL A 81 -2.02 0.09 13.12
N PRO A 82 -3.02 -0.80 13.10
CA PRO A 82 -3.60 -1.32 14.36
C PRO A 82 -2.63 -2.25 15.10
N ASN A 83 -2.94 -2.55 16.35
CA ASN A 83 -2.14 -3.40 17.22
C ASN A 83 -2.26 -4.91 16.94
N PHE A 84 -2.92 -5.29 15.84
CA PHE A 84 -2.99 -6.68 15.38
C PHE A 84 -2.43 -6.80 13.96
N SER A 85 -2.09 -8.02 13.56
CA SER A 85 -1.62 -8.34 12.22
C SER A 85 -2.58 -9.29 11.50
N VAL A 86 -2.64 -9.18 10.18
CA VAL A 86 -3.37 -10.11 9.31
C VAL A 86 -2.35 -11.00 8.60
N SER A 87 -2.53 -12.31 8.71
CA SER A 87 -1.69 -13.24 7.96
C SER A 87 -1.98 -13.14 6.46
N THR A 88 -0.97 -12.80 5.68
CA THR A 88 -1.09 -12.73 4.21
C THR A 88 -1.55 -14.05 3.62
N GLY A 89 -0.98 -15.18 4.07
CA GLY A 89 -1.39 -16.52 3.61
C GLY A 89 -2.85 -16.82 3.92
N TRP A 90 -3.32 -16.46 5.11
CA TRP A 90 -4.73 -16.58 5.48
C TRP A 90 -5.61 -15.71 4.57
N ALA A 91 -5.28 -14.44 4.37
CA ALA A 91 -6.07 -13.54 3.52
C ALA A 91 -6.20 -14.07 2.09
N TYR A 92 -5.10 -14.54 1.49
CA TYR A 92 -5.12 -15.18 0.17
C TYR A 92 -5.95 -16.46 0.13
N SER A 93 -5.96 -17.27 1.19
CA SER A 93 -6.78 -18.49 1.24
C SER A 93 -8.28 -18.20 1.23
N ARG A 94 -8.69 -17.04 1.74
CA ARG A 94 -10.08 -16.61 1.83
C ARG A 94 -10.57 -15.88 0.59
N ILE A 95 -9.70 -15.17 -0.14
CA ILE A 95 -10.06 -14.34 -1.28
C ILE A 95 -10.46 -15.16 -2.52
N ARG A 96 -10.17 -16.46 -2.58
CA ARG A 96 -10.43 -17.32 -3.75
C ARG A 96 -11.86 -17.26 -4.29
N ASN A 97 -12.84 -16.92 -3.45
CA ASN A 97 -14.25 -16.79 -3.82
C ASN A 97 -14.60 -15.37 -4.30
N TYR A 98 -13.68 -14.42 -4.27
CA TYR A 98 -13.91 -13.01 -4.57
C TYR A 98 -13.15 -12.51 -5.81
N LEU A 99 -12.51 -13.41 -6.54
CA LEU A 99 -11.71 -13.10 -7.74
C LEU A 99 -12.57 -12.86 -9.00
N THR A 100 -13.74 -12.28 -8.85
CA THR A 100 -14.37 -11.63 -9.99
C THR A 100 -13.66 -10.27 -10.11
N PRO A 101 -12.93 -10.02 -11.21
CA PRO A 101 -12.34 -8.69 -11.39
C PRO A 101 -13.50 -7.68 -11.35
N PRO A 102 -13.46 -6.67 -10.49
CA PRO A 102 -14.47 -5.63 -10.53
C PRO A 102 -14.44 -5.00 -11.93
N PRO A 103 -15.58 -4.53 -12.45
CA PRO A 103 -15.58 -3.62 -13.56
C PRO A 103 -14.81 -2.38 -13.09
N GLY A 104 -13.58 -2.26 -13.48
CA GLY A 104 -12.67 -1.23 -13.03
C GLY A 104 -11.55 -1.08 -14.05
N ILE A 105 -10.47 -0.44 -13.67
CA ILE A 105 -9.31 -0.13 -14.51
C ILE A 105 -8.77 -1.43 -15.13
N THR A 106 -9.33 -1.83 -16.24
CA THR A 106 -8.87 -2.99 -17.04
C THR A 106 -7.80 -2.59 -18.07
N ASN A 107 -7.61 -1.29 -18.26
CA ASN A 107 -6.67 -0.74 -19.23
C ASN A 107 -5.80 0.35 -18.58
N LEU A 108 -4.48 0.23 -18.70
CA LEU A 108 -3.53 1.22 -18.18
C LEU A 108 -3.66 2.59 -18.86
N SER A 109 -4.24 2.65 -20.06
CA SER A 109 -4.45 3.92 -20.76
C SER A 109 -5.34 4.89 -20.00
N CYS A 110 -6.20 4.42 -19.08
CA CYS A 110 -7.00 5.30 -18.25
C CYS A 110 -6.17 6.04 -17.18
N LEU A 111 -4.94 5.60 -16.92
CA LEU A 111 -3.99 6.27 -16.01
C LEU A 111 -3.06 7.22 -16.76
N GLU A 112 -3.05 7.19 -18.09
CA GLU A 112 -2.25 8.10 -18.91
C GLU A 112 -2.94 9.46 -19.00
N GLY A 113 -2.19 10.52 -18.65
CA GLY A 113 -2.71 11.89 -18.73
C GLY A 113 -3.67 12.29 -17.61
N VAL A 114 -3.79 11.48 -16.56
CA VAL A 114 -4.58 11.82 -15.37
C VAL A 114 -3.99 13.07 -14.71
N ALA A 115 -4.81 14.09 -14.50
CA ALA A 115 -4.37 15.37 -13.94
C ALA A 115 -4.26 15.32 -12.41
N SER A 116 -5.07 14.49 -11.76
CA SER A 116 -5.12 14.32 -10.31
C SER A 116 -5.34 12.85 -9.95
N VAL A 117 -4.79 12.40 -8.81
CA VAL A 117 -5.10 11.07 -8.28
C VAL A 117 -6.60 10.92 -7.98
N PHE A 118 -7.25 12.02 -7.67
CA PHE A 118 -8.68 12.05 -7.32
C PHE A 118 -9.61 11.78 -8.52
N ASP A 119 -9.10 11.83 -9.76
CA ASP A 119 -9.89 11.54 -10.97
C ASP A 119 -10.28 10.06 -11.10
N PHE A 120 -9.54 9.15 -10.41
CA PHE A 120 -9.81 7.71 -10.43
C PHE A 120 -9.90 7.07 -9.04
N LEU A 121 -9.76 7.86 -7.98
CA LEU A 121 -9.68 7.35 -6.61
C LEU A 121 -10.95 6.59 -6.20
N ASP A 122 -12.11 7.02 -6.71
CA ASP A 122 -13.39 6.36 -6.43
C ASP A 122 -13.47 4.94 -6.99
N ASP A 123 -12.75 4.67 -8.06
CA ASP A 123 -12.66 3.34 -8.68
C ASP A 123 -11.65 2.41 -7.98
N CYS A 124 -10.81 2.96 -7.11
CA CYS A 124 -9.84 2.17 -6.37
C CYS A 124 -10.54 1.25 -5.36
N ARG A 125 -10.16 -0.02 -5.37
CA ARG A 125 -10.67 -1.08 -4.49
C ARG A 125 -9.53 -1.96 -4.02
N ASN A 126 -9.70 -2.53 -2.84
CA ASN A 126 -8.84 -3.62 -2.38
C ASN A 126 -9.69 -4.87 -2.14
N SER A 127 -9.44 -5.93 -2.92
CA SER A 127 -10.20 -7.17 -2.83
C SER A 127 -10.12 -7.86 -1.47
N PHE A 128 -9.10 -7.57 -0.67
CA PHE A 128 -8.98 -8.10 0.69
C PHE A 128 -9.92 -7.44 1.70
N GLU A 129 -10.46 -6.25 1.40
CA GLU A 129 -11.27 -5.50 2.38
C GLU A 129 -12.49 -6.28 2.87
N ALA A 130 -13.22 -6.92 1.97
CA ALA A 130 -14.40 -7.69 2.34
C ALA A 130 -14.04 -8.85 3.29
N VAL A 131 -12.93 -9.53 3.00
CA VAL A 131 -12.44 -10.65 3.81
C VAL A 131 -11.95 -10.17 5.18
N VAL A 132 -11.16 -9.10 5.20
CA VAL A 132 -10.58 -8.57 6.45
C VAL A 132 -11.66 -7.93 7.32
N LYS A 133 -12.60 -7.17 6.75
CA LYS A 133 -13.73 -6.58 7.48
C LYS A 133 -14.65 -7.64 8.09
N GLY A 134 -14.81 -8.78 7.44
CA GLY A 134 -15.62 -9.89 7.96
C GLY A 134 -14.99 -10.62 9.14
N GLU A 135 -13.68 -10.88 9.08
CA GLU A 135 -12.95 -11.61 10.15
C GLU A 135 -12.52 -10.69 11.30
N TYR A 136 -12.21 -9.44 10.99
CA TYR A 136 -11.75 -8.43 11.94
C TYR A 136 -12.71 -7.23 11.96
N PRO A 137 -13.93 -7.37 12.52
CA PRO A 137 -14.96 -6.32 12.49
C PRO A 137 -14.49 -4.98 13.08
N GLN A 138 -13.52 -5.03 14.01
CA GLN A 138 -12.90 -3.85 14.58
C GLN A 138 -12.20 -2.95 13.55
N VAL A 139 -11.82 -3.49 12.39
CA VAL A 139 -11.25 -2.71 11.28
C VAL A 139 -12.24 -1.65 10.77
N ASN A 140 -13.54 -1.93 10.82
CA ASN A 140 -14.57 -0.98 10.39
C ASN A 140 -14.54 0.33 11.18
N ALA A 141 -14.21 0.27 12.47
CA ALA A 141 -14.05 1.49 13.28
C ALA A 141 -12.92 2.39 12.78
N LEU A 142 -11.81 1.79 12.30
CA LEU A 142 -10.69 2.54 11.74
C LEU A 142 -11.03 3.15 10.37
N PHE A 143 -11.80 2.43 9.53
CA PHE A 143 -12.34 3.01 8.29
C PHE A 143 -13.18 4.25 8.61
N ALA A 144 -14.17 4.11 9.50
CA ALA A 144 -15.05 5.20 9.90
C ALA A 144 -14.28 6.41 10.48
N VAL A 145 -13.23 6.17 11.25
CA VAL A 145 -12.40 7.24 11.82
C VAL A 145 -11.72 8.05 10.72
N LEU A 146 -11.12 7.41 9.72
CA LEU A 146 -10.46 8.10 8.62
C LEU A 146 -11.47 8.79 7.70
N GLU A 147 -12.62 8.18 7.44
CA GLU A 147 -13.72 8.76 6.66
C GLU A 147 -14.29 9.99 7.36
N ASN A 148 -14.59 9.90 8.66
CA ASN A 148 -15.10 11.03 9.46
C ASN A 148 -14.06 12.17 9.60
N ALA A 149 -12.77 11.83 9.53
CA ALA A 149 -11.70 12.84 9.52
C ALA A 149 -11.55 13.55 8.15
N GLY A 150 -12.39 13.20 7.18
CA GLY A 150 -12.45 13.85 5.87
C GLY A 150 -11.50 13.26 4.83
N ALA A 151 -11.11 12.00 4.96
CA ALA A 151 -10.42 11.29 3.89
C ALA A 151 -11.34 11.14 2.66
N GLU A 152 -10.85 11.50 1.49
CA GLU A 152 -11.57 11.33 0.20
C GLU A 152 -11.75 9.83 -0.15
N LYS A 153 -10.81 9.02 0.29
CA LYS A 153 -10.85 7.56 0.17
C LYS A 153 -10.11 6.91 1.33
N VAL A 154 -10.64 5.81 1.82
CA VAL A 154 -9.95 4.93 2.78
C VAL A 154 -9.80 3.55 2.16
N LEU A 155 -8.61 3.00 2.22
CA LEU A 155 -8.29 1.68 1.68
C LEU A 155 -7.44 0.87 2.67
N LEU A 156 -7.60 -0.44 2.61
CA LEU A 156 -6.70 -1.39 3.25
C LEU A 156 -5.37 -1.44 2.46
N SER A 157 -4.24 -1.52 3.13
CA SER A 157 -2.93 -1.68 2.49
C SER A 157 -2.60 -3.16 2.30
N GLY A 158 -2.51 -3.61 1.05
CA GLY A 158 -2.25 -5.01 0.71
C GLY A 158 -3.25 -5.95 1.39
N SER A 159 -2.76 -7.00 2.06
CA SER A 159 -3.59 -7.93 2.84
C SER A 159 -3.96 -7.40 4.24
N GLY A 160 -3.56 -6.18 4.59
CA GLY A 160 -3.75 -5.58 5.91
C GLY A 160 -2.60 -5.94 6.87
N SER A 161 -2.69 -5.51 8.10
CA SER A 161 -3.76 -4.82 8.83
C SER A 161 -3.78 -3.30 8.66
N ALA A 162 -2.75 -2.68 8.06
CA ALA A 162 -2.70 -1.25 7.90
C ALA A 162 -3.80 -0.73 6.96
N LEU A 163 -4.32 0.45 7.30
CA LEU A 163 -5.25 1.20 6.48
C LEU A 163 -4.65 2.57 6.17
N PHE A 164 -5.10 3.17 5.08
CA PHE A 164 -4.71 4.53 4.78
C PHE A 164 -5.88 5.35 4.25
N GLY A 165 -5.94 6.60 4.70
CA GLY A 165 -6.84 7.62 4.18
C GLY A 165 -6.08 8.56 3.25
N VAL A 166 -6.67 8.88 2.10
CA VAL A 166 -6.12 9.81 1.11
C VAL A 166 -6.80 11.17 1.27
N PHE A 167 -6.01 12.21 1.32
CA PHE A 167 -6.46 13.59 1.53
C PHE A 167 -5.91 14.51 0.45
N ARG A 168 -6.72 15.43 -0.02
CA ARG A 168 -6.32 16.47 -0.98
C ARG A 168 -5.47 17.55 -0.32
N GLU A 169 -5.82 17.92 0.91
CA GLU A 169 -5.21 19.04 1.61
C GLU A 169 -4.34 18.55 2.78
N ARG A 170 -3.13 19.08 2.88
CA ARG A 170 -2.19 18.76 3.95
C ARG A 170 -2.77 19.04 5.33
N GLU A 171 -3.45 20.18 5.46
CA GLU A 171 -4.01 20.64 6.72
C GLU A 171 -5.11 19.71 7.25
N LYS A 172 -5.92 19.14 6.35
CA LYS A 172 -6.92 18.11 6.70
C LYS A 172 -6.23 16.81 7.13
N ALA A 173 -5.24 16.37 6.36
CA ALA A 173 -4.46 15.19 6.69
C ALA A 173 -3.73 15.35 8.03
N GLN A 174 -3.17 16.53 8.31
CA GLN A 174 -2.51 16.80 9.59
C GLN A 174 -3.49 16.76 10.76
N ARG A 175 -4.66 17.38 10.63
CA ARG A 175 -5.71 17.29 11.67
C ARG A 175 -6.15 15.86 11.91
N ALA A 176 -6.43 15.11 10.83
CA ALA A 176 -6.77 13.69 10.94
C ALA A 176 -5.66 12.88 11.65
N TYR A 177 -4.40 13.14 11.31
CA TYR A 177 -3.26 12.51 11.98
C TYR A 177 -3.21 12.87 13.45
N ASP A 178 -3.44 14.12 13.84
CA ASP A 178 -3.36 14.56 15.23
C ASP A 178 -4.52 13.97 16.06
N ASP A 179 -5.73 13.95 15.50
CA ASP A 179 -6.95 13.47 16.14
C ASP A 179 -6.99 11.94 16.32
N ILE A 180 -6.34 11.19 15.44
CA ILE A 180 -6.16 9.73 15.59
C ILE A 180 -5.16 9.49 16.72
N GLY A 181 -5.65 9.52 17.97
CA GLY A 181 -4.85 9.19 19.15
C GLY A 181 -4.61 7.69 19.30
N GLY A 182 -3.69 7.30 20.20
CA GLY A 182 -3.48 5.91 20.60
C GLY A 182 -4.64 5.30 21.43
N LYS A 183 -5.82 5.92 21.40
CA LYS A 183 -6.99 5.47 22.15
C LYS A 183 -7.71 4.36 21.38
N ALA A 184 -8.25 3.40 22.14
CA ALA A 184 -9.15 2.39 21.60
C ALA A 184 -10.38 3.06 20.97
N PHE A 185 -10.52 2.98 19.67
CA PHE A 185 -11.72 3.44 18.98
C PHE A 185 -12.82 2.40 19.14
N GLY A 186 -13.99 2.83 19.70
CA GLY A 186 -15.11 1.94 19.95
C GLY A 186 -14.84 0.83 20.96
N GLY A 187 -13.81 0.96 21.80
CA GLY A 187 -13.44 -0.04 22.81
C GLY A 187 -12.74 -1.29 22.29
N SER A 188 -12.50 -1.38 20.95
CA SER A 188 -12.11 -2.65 20.32
C SER A 188 -10.77 -2.62 19.58
N VAL A 189 -10.25 -1.45 19.20
CA VAL A 189 -9.00 -1.33 18.41
C VAL A 189 -8.11 -0.25 18.95
N GLU A 190 -6.87 -0.62 19.18
CA GLU A 190 -5.78 0.29 19.51
C GLU A 190 -4.91 0.53 18.26
N VAL A 191 -4.52 1.79 18.04
CA VAL A 191 -3.58 2.16 16.99
C VAL A 191 -2.16 2.01 17.51
N ALA A 192 -1.42 1.04 16.95
CA ALA A 192 -0.04 0.81 17.33
C ALA A 192 0.91 1.86 16.76
N LYS A 193 0.68 2.28 15.51
CA LYS A 193 1.47 3.33 14.84
C LYS A 193 0.60 4.11 13.87
N LYS A 194 0.94 5.37 13.68
CA LYS A 194 0.36 6.23 12.63
C LYS A 194 1.45 7.04 11.94
N PHE A 195 1.23 7.38 10.67
CA PHE A 195 2.17 8.15 9.87
C PHE A 195 1.39 9.14 9.00
N LEU A 196 1.93 10.36 8.86
CA LEU A 196 1.52 11.31 7.85
C LEU A 196 2.60 11.30 6.77
N VAL A 197 2.24 10.95 5.55
CA VAL A 197 3.18 10.79 4.44
C VAL A 197 2.66 11.44 3.17
N SER A 198 3.56 11.76 2.27
CA SER A 198 3.27 12.20 0.90
C SER A 198 4.05 11.35 -0.09
N PRO A 199 3.61 11.30 -1.36
CA PRO A 199 4.34 10.59 -2.40
C PRO A 199 5.75 11.15 -2.60
N VAL A 200 6.72 10.27 -2.83
CA VAL A 200 8.11 10.63 -3.14
C VAL A 200 8.58 9.93 -4.40
N ASP A 201 9.54 10.53 -5.11
CA ASP A 201 10.32 9.81 -6.12
C ASP A 201 11.37 8.97 -5.42
N ILE A 202 11.36 7.69 -5.70
CA ILE A 202 12.45 6.81 -5.34
C ILE A 202 13.23 6.56 -6.64
N GLY A 203 14.34 7.28 -6.83
CA GLY A 203 15.31 6.96 -7.88
C GLY A 203 16.19 5.81 -7.38
N PHE A 204 16.25 4.71 -8.13
CA PHE A 204 17.31 3.71 -8.01
C PHE A 204 18.33 3.90 -9.12
#